data_e4ea2d1fd2e4ce1bc66ce6c908d97521
#
_entry.id   e4ea2d1fd2e4ce1bc66ce6c908d97521
#
_cell.length_a   1.000
_cell.length_b   1.000
_cell.length_c   1.000
_cell.angle_alpha   90.00
_cell.angle_beta   90.00
_cell.angle_gamma   90.00
#
_symmetry.space_group_name_H-M   'P 1'
#
loop_
_entity.id
_entity.type
_entity.pdbx_description
1 polymer ?
#
loop_
_entity_poly.entity_id
_entity_poly.type
_entity_poly.pdbx_seq_one_letter_code
_entity_poly.pdbx_strand_id
1 'polypeptide(L)'
;MGLRTNTAIWLPNQQRWQIKVQKDGVRRTFTSAKPGRTGQREANRKADAWLDEGVVNTRILVENAYPEWVSGIKQTTSSSNWLPIESRWKNWVLPAIGKKRVEDLTEQQLQTVVNRAYSGGLSKKTLTSLCCDLRNFCKWLRLNKVSTLFPESLHVPKAARSKEKEILQPKALRTLFIIDTTLWRGKRVPDPYVNAYRFSAVTGLRPGELIGLRWEDIQGGQVRVRRAINIHGEETQGKNENALRSFVLTGTTAGVLANQRLLTGAGESVFDIQSESTYRHCWKRYCEANDIDYVPPYNLRHTFVSLAKTLPEGTVKSLVGHSRQMDTYGVYAHLLQGEKEQTAQFLEDKLQKVLKK
;
A
#
# COMPACT_ATOMS: atom_id res chain seq x y z
N MET A 1 -9.94 -37.01 -12.02
CA MET A 1 -9.21 -38.05 -12.80
C MET A 1 -9.60 -37.95 -14.26
N GLY A 2 -8.74 -37.50 -15.13
CA GLY A 2 -8.97 -37.46 -16.56
C GLY A 2 -8.83 -38.87 -17.12
N LEU A 3 -9.95 -39.51 -17.44
CA LEU A 3 -9.95 -40.83 -18.04
C LEU A 3 -9.47 -40.74 -19.51
N ARG A 4 -8.47 -41.53 -19.83
CA ARG A 4 -7.96 -41.69 -21.18
C ARG A 4 -9.01 -42.35 -22.06
N THR A 5 -9.29 -41.79 -23.24
CA THR A 5 -10.26 -42.30 -24.21
C THR A 5 -9.63 -43.21 -25.26
N ASN A 6 -8.29 -43.31 -25.32
CA ASN A 6 -7.53 -44.09 -26.29
C ASN A 6 -6.39 -44.85 -25.63
N THR A 7 -5.74 -45.71 -26.38
CA THR A 7 -4.60 -46.52 -25.93
C THR A 7 -3.44 -46.42 -26.91
N ALA A 8 -2.19 -46.63 -26.43
CA ALA A 8 -0.99 -46.55 -27.27
C ALA A 8 -1.05 -47.59 -28.40
N ILE A 9 -0.66 -47.17 -29.60
CA ILE A 9 -0.54 -47.98 -30.80
C ILE A 9 0.96 -48.17 -31.15
N TRP A 10 1.29 -49.34 -31.69
CA TRP A 10 2.64 -49.63 -32.14
C TRP A 10 2.87 -49.00 -33.53
N LEU A 11 3.97 -48.32 -33.69
CA LEU A 11 4.40 -47.73 -34.96
C LEU A 11 5.59 -48.55 -35.53
N PRO A 12 5.35 -49.48 -36.47
CA PRO A 12 6.40 -50.38 -36.97
C PRO A 12 7.59 -49.63 -37.56
N ASN A 13 7.34 -48.56 -38.32
CA ASN A 13 8.39 -47.77 -38.98
C ASN A 13 9.27 -46.99 -37.99
N GLN A 14 8.81 -46.80 -36.75
CA GLN A 14 9.53 -46.04 -35.73
C GLN A 14 9.92 -46.92 -34.52
N GLN A 15 9.62 -48.20 -34.56
CA GLN A 15 9.94 -49.21 -33.55
C GLN A 15 9.53 -48.74 -32.13
N ARG A 16 8.32 -48.14 -31.98
CA ARG A 16 7.88 -47.60 -30.69
C ARG A 16 6.34 -47.62 -30.55
N TRP A 17 5.89 -47.70 -29.31
CA TRP A 17 4.53 -47.38 -28.93
C TRP A 17 4.33 -45.87 -28.86
N GLN A 18 3.17 -45.41 -29.33
CA GLN A 18 2.80 -43.99 -29.28
C GLN A 18 1.35 -43.80 -28.87
N ILE A 19 1.10 -42.83 -28.00
CA ILE A 19 -0.25 -42.37 -27.65
C ILE A 19 -0.28 -40.82 -27.69
N LYS A 20 -1.36 -40.30 -28.24
CA LYS A 20 -1.64 -38.87 -28.26
C LYS A 20 -2.85 -38.62 -27.33
N VAL A 21 -2.71 -37.73 -26.36
CA VAL A 21 -3.76 -37.36 -25.45
C VAL A 21 -3.92 -35.83 -25.46
N GLN A 22 -5.12 -35.36 -25.14
CA GLN A 22 -5.44 -33.95 -25.10
C GLN A 22 -6.15 -33.63 -23.77
N LYS A 23 -5.75 -32.54 -23.12
CA LYS A 23 -6.37 -32.01 -21.92
C LYS A 23 -6.29 -30.48 -21.98
N ASP A 24 -7.39 -29.80 -21.66
CA ASP A 24 -7.48 -28.33 -21.59
C ASP A 24 -6.92 -27.63 -22.85
N GLY A 25 -7.23 -28.16 -24.04
CA GLY A 25 -6.75 -27.61 -25.31
C GLY A 25 -5.30 -27.96 -25.68
N VAL A 26 -4.53 -28.54 -24.77
CA VAL A 26 -3.13 -28.95 -25.00
C VAL A 26 -3.07 -30.41 -25.43
N ARG A 27 -2.38 -30.68 -26.58
CA ARG A 27 -2.16 -32.03 -27.10
C ARG A 27 -0.74 -32.46 -26.83
N ARG A 28 -0.56 -33.66 -26.24
CA ARG A 28 0.77 -34.24 -25.98
C ARG A 28 0.89 -35.66 -26.45
N THR A 29 2.12 -36.03 -26.88
CA THR A 29 2.44 -37.36 -27.39
C THR A 29 3.41 -38.06 -26.43
N PHE A 30 3.07 -39.28 -26.01
CA PHE A 30 3.93 -40.13 -25.18
C PHE A 30 4.35 -41.37 -25.94
N THR A 31 5.59 -41.81 -25.74
CA THR A 31 6.16 -42.94 -26.46
C THR A 31 6.90 -43.89 -25.53
N SER A 32 7.02 -45.17 -25.97
CA SER A 32 7.93 -46.16 -25.39
C SER A 32 8.53 -47.00 -26.49
N ALA A 33 9.85 -47.17 -26.45
CA ALA A 33 10.58 -48.04 -27.42
C ALA A 33 10.59 -49.51 -27.00
N LYS A 34 10.06 -49.85 -25.81
CA LYS A 34 10.01 -51.26 -25.38
C LYS A 34 8.98 -52.05 -26.18
N PRO A 35 9.39 -53.24 -26.75
CA PRO A 35 8.44 -54.05 -27.49
C PRO A 35 7.35 -54.70 -26.62
N GLY A 36 6.26 -55.12 -27.24
CA GLY A 36 5.18 -55.85 -26.59
C GLY A 36 4.36 -55.06 -25.60
N ARG A 37 3.56 -55.77 -24.80
CA ARG A 37 2.58 -55.19 -23.84
C ARG A 37 3.25 -54.28 -22.76
N THR A 38 4.48 -54.52 -22.42
CA THR A 38 5.23 -53.71 -21.43
C THR A 38 5.44 -52.29 -21.93
N GLY A 39 5.84 -52.13 -23.20
CA GLY A 39 6.00 -50.80 -23.80
C GLY A 39 4.66 -50.08 -23.98
N GLN A 40 3.60 -50.79 -24.34
CA GLN A 40 2.28 -50.20 -24.41
C GLN A 40 1.80 -49.67 -23.07
N ARG A 41 1.99 -50.45 -21.99
CA ARG A 41 1.65 -50.04 -20.63
C ARG A 41 2.47 -48.83 -20.16
N GLU A 42 3.74 -48.80 -20.52
CA GLU A 42 4.61 -47.66 -20.18
C GLU A 42 4.17 -46.36 -20.86
N ALA A 43 3.87 -46.39 -22.16
CA ALA A 43 3.38 -45.26 -22.90
C ALA A 43 2.01 -44.78 -22.33
N ASN A 44 1.10 -45.71 -22.04
CA ASN A 44 -0.19 -45.42 -21.42
C ASN A 44 -0.02 -44.79 -20.04
N ARG A 45 0.82 -45.35 -19.18
CA ARG A 45 1.10 -44.82 -17.83
C ARG A 45 1.66 -43.39 -17.86
N LYS A 46 2.57 -43.07 -18.80
CA LYS A 46 3.07 -41.71 -19.00
C LYS A 46 1.95 -40.72 -19.40
N ALA A 47 1.01 -41.18 -20.23
CA ALA A 47 -0.14 -40.40 -20.63
C ALA A 47 -1.13 -40.18 -19.47
N ASP A 48 -1.41 -41.26 -18.71
CA ASP A 48 -2.27 -41.17 -17.53
C ASP A 48 -1.71 -40.26 -16.46
N ALA A 49 -0.42 -40.38 -16.13
CA ALA A 49 0.28 -39.50 -15.20
C ALA A 49 0.16 -38.02 -15.61
N TRP A 50 0.33 -37.74 -16.91
CA TRP A 50 0.19 -36.38 -17.41
C TRP A 50 -1.25 -35.87 -17.35
N LEU A 51 -2.23 -36.71 -17.59
CA LEU A 51 -3.66 -36.38 -17.46
C LEU A 51 -4.05 -36.09 -15.99
N ASP A 52 -3.42 -36.78 -15.04
CA ASP A 52 -3.65 -36.58 -13.61
C ASP A 52 -2.90 -35.38 -13.01
N GLU A 53 -1.70 -35.06 -13.55
CA GLU A 53 -0.87 -33.94 -13.06
C GLU A 53 -1.48 -32.55 -13.25
N GLY A 54 -2.55 -32.38 -14.00
CA GLY A 54 -3.06 -31.08 -14.39
C GLY A 54 -2.19 -30.42 -15.48
N VAL A 55 -2.77 -30.14 -16.65
CA VAL A 55 -2.06 -29.47 -17.75
C VAL A 55 -1.96 -28.00 -17.42
N VAL A 56 -0.75 -27.51 -17.16
CA VAL A 56 -0.49 -26.08 -17.09
C VAL A 56 -0.52 -25.52 -18.52
N ASN A 57 -1.53 -24.72 -18.84
CA ASN A 57 -1.63 -24.05 -20.12
C ASN A 57 -0.68 -22.86 -20.16
N THR A 58 0.54 -23.07 -20.67
CA THR A 58 1.56 -22.02 -20.82
C THR A 58 1.24 -20.99 -21.91
N ARG A 59 0.28 -21.32 -22.81
CA ARG A 59 -0.16 -20.43 -23.92
C ARG A 59 -1.24 -19.43 -23.52
N ILE A 60 -1.55 -19.34 -22.22
CA ILE A 60 -2.52 -18.35 -21.71
C ILE A 60 -2.05 -16.93 -21.99
N LEU A 61 -2.98 -16.06 -22.38
CA LEU A 61 -2.70 -14.63 -22.51
C LEU A 61 -2.61 -13.96 -21.13
N VAL A 62 -1.83 -12.90 -21.04
CA VAL A 62 -1.68 -12.11 -19.79
C VAL A 62 -3.06 -11.62 -19.30
N GLU A 63 -3.93 -11.15 -20.21
CA GLU A 63 -5.28 -10.69 -19.87
C GLU A 63 -6.19 -11.80 -19.28
N ASN A 64 -5.92 -13.07 -19.59
CA ASN A 64 -6.65 -14.21 -19.07
C ASN A 64 -6.06 -14.76 -17.76
N ALA A 65 -4.74 -14.62 -17.55
CA ALA A 65 -4.06 -14.99 -16.30
C ALA A 65 -4.26 -13.96 -15.18
N TYR A 66 -4.37 -12.68 -15.56
CA TYR A 66 -4.51 -11.57 -14.61
C TYR A 66 -5.71 -11.69 -13.67
N PRO A 67 -6.95 -12.02 -14.11
CA PRO A 67 -8.11 -12.12 -13.22
C PRO A 67 -7.92 -13.15 -12.10
N GLU A 68 -7.29 -14.29 -12.40
CA GLU A 68 -7.03 -15.34 -11.42
C GLU A 68 -6.01 -14.87 -10.36
N TRP A 69 -4.91 -14.25 -10.80
CA TRP A 69 -3.93 -13.68 -9.91
C TRP A 69 -4.54 -12.62 -8.97
N VAL A 70 -5.31 -11.69 -9.52
CA VAL A 70 -5.96 -10.61 -8.74
C VAL A 70 -7.02 -11.17 -7.79
N SER A 71 -7.75 -12.22 -8.18
CA SER A 71 -8.72 -12.89 -7.31
C SER A 71 -8.08 -13.42 -6.05
N GLY A 72 -6.88 -14.03 -6.16
CA GLY A 72 -6.11 -14.48 -5.00
C GLY A 72 -5.71 -13.33 -4.06
N ILE A 73 -5.36 -12.17 -4.62
CA ILE A 73 -5.04 -10.97 -3.82
C ILE A 73 -6.28 -10.44 -3.11
N LYS A 74 -7.43 -10.41 -3.78
CA LYS A 74 -8.71 -9.95 -3.19
C LYS A 74 -9.14 -10.78 -1.98
N GLN A 75 -8.88 -12.09 -2.00
CA GLN A 75 -9.23 -12.98 -0.89
C GLN A 75 -8.35 -12.77 0.34
N THR A 76 -7.13 -12.24 0.17
CA THR A 76 -6.14 -12.15 1.25
C THR A 76 -5.84 -10.73 1.71
N THR A 77 -6.37 -9.70 1.01
CA THR A 77 -6.05 -8.30 1.31
C THR A 77 -7.28 -7.40 1.23
N SER A 78 -7.20 -6.22 1.89
CA SER A 78 -8.28 -5.22 1.87
C SER A 78 -8.39 -4.52 0.51
N SER A 79 -9.56 -3.90 0.27
CA SER A 79 -9.87 -3.09 -0.91
C SER A 79 -8.84 -1.98 -1.17
N SER A 80 -8.29 -1.37 -0.13
CA SER A 80 -7.24 -0.35 -0.22
C SER A 80 -5.93 -0.86 -0.86
N ASN A 81 -5.70 -2.19 -0.89
CA ASN A 81 -4.53 -2.78 -1.51
C ASN A 81 -4.78 -3.19 -2.96
N TRP A 82 -5.86 -3.94 -3.23
CA TRP A 82 -6.09 -4.50 -4.56
C TRP A 82 -6.67 -3.51 -5.58
N LEU A 83 -7.49 -2.51 -5.17
CA LEU A 83 -8.02 -1.49 -6.09
C LEU A 83 -6.92 -0.69 -6.82
N PRO A 84 -5.86 -0.21 -6.13
CA PRO A 84 -4.73 0.43 -6.82
C PRO A 84 -3.99 -0.51 -7.77
N ILE A 85 -3.91 -1.82 -7.48
CA ILE A 85 -3.32 -2.83 -8.38
C ILE A 85 -4.17 -2.91 -9.65
N GLU A 86 -5.49 -3.10 -9.53
CA GLU A 86 -6.40 -3.14 -10.67
C GLU A 86 -6.30 -1.88 -11.54
N SER A 87 -6.26 -0.70 -10.90
CA SER A 87 -6.12 0.57 -11.62
C SER A 87 -4.81 0.63 -12.42
N ARG A 88 -3.66 0.24 -11.83
CA ARG A 88 -2.37 0.22 -12.55
C ARG A 88 -2.38 -0.81 -13.68
N TRP A 89 -2.95 -1.99 -13.46
CA TRP A 89 -3.04 -3.03 -14.49
C TRP A 89 -3.92 -2.62 -15.65
N LYS A 90 -5.12 -2.11 -15.37
CA LYS A 90 -6.07 -1.65 -16.39
C LYS A 90 -5.49 -0.52 -17.26
N ASN A 91 -4.79 0.42 -16.63
CA ASN A 91 -4.32 1.61 -17.34
C ASN A 91 -2.95 1.43 -18.02
N TRP A 92 -2.08 0.55 -17.52
CA TRP A 92 -0.69 0.49 -17.97
C TRP A 92 -0.24 -0.89 -18.43
N VAL A 93 -0.64 -1.97 -17.74
CA VAL A 93 -0.13 -3.32 -18.04
C VAL A 93 -0.93 -3.98 -19.16
N LEU A 94 -2.24 -4.10 -19.00
CA LEU A 94 -3.10 -4.77 -19.97
C LEU A 94 -3.07 -4.13 -21.36
N PRO A 95 -3.09 -2.79 -21.51
CA PRO A 95 -2.97 -2.16 -22.83
C PRO A 95 -1.62 -2.42 -23.53
N ALA A 96 -0.56 -2.72 -22.77
CA ALA A 96 0.77 -2.93 -23.32
C ALA A 96 1.10 -4.39 -23.63
N ILE A 97 0.72 -5.30 -22.74
CA ILE A 97 1.10 -6.73 -22.82
C ILE A 97 -0.07 -7.70 -22.64
N GLY A 98 -1.32 -7.25 -22.46
CA GLY A 98 -2.49 -8.11 -22.21
C GLY A 98 -2.69 -9.19 -23.27
N LYS A 99 -2.48 -8.87 -24.53
CA LYS A 99 -2.60 -9.78 -25.69
C LYS A 99 -1.37 -10.70 -25.91
N LYS A 100 -0.33 -10.57 -25.10
CA LYS A 100 0.84 -11.45 -25.19
C LYS A 100 0.61 -12.74 -24.44
N ARG A 101 1.20 -13.83 -24.96
CA ARG A 101 1.25 -15.10 -24.24
C ARG A 101 2.21 -14.99 -23.05
N VAL A 102 1.85 -15.62 -21.96
CA VAL A 102 2.66 -15.61 -20.73
C VAL A 102 4.04 -16.25 -20.96
N GLU A 103 4.11 -17.31 -21.78
CA GLU A 103 5.37 -17.99 -22.12
C GLU A 103 6.34 -17.11 -22.92
N ASP A 104 5.82 -16.15 -23.69
CA ASP A 104 6.60 -15.24 -24.56
C ASP A 104 6.97 -13.93 -23.84
N LEU A 105 6.61 -13.76 -22.58
CA LEU A 105 6.96 -12.56 -21.83
C LEU A 105 8.45 -12.48 -21.56
N THR A 106 9.01 -11.29 -21.78
CA THR A 106 10.40 -10.97 -21.47
C THR A 106 10.49 -9.84 -20.47
N GLU A 107 11.58 -9.76 -19.72
CA GLU A 107 11.84 -8.66 -18.79
C GLU A 107 11.87 -7.30 -19.51
N GLN A 108 12.40 -7.24 -20.73
CA GLN A 108 12.42 -6.02 -21.54
C GLN A 108 11.01 -5.51 -21.84
N GLN A 109 10.04 -6.39 -22.10
CA GLN A 109 8.64 -6.00 -22.28
C GLN A 109 8.03 -5.45 -21.01
N LEU A 110 8.33 -6.04 -19.85
CA LEU A 110 7.90 -5.52 -18.55
C LEU A 110 8.52 -4.14 -18.27
N GLN A 111 9.81 -3.95 -18.58
CA GLN A 111 10.47 -2.66 -18.47
C GLN A 111 9.85 -1.61 -19.40
N THR A 112 9.43 -2.00 -20.60
CA THR A 112 8.72 -1.10 -21.54
C THR A 112 7.39 -0.60 -20.93
N VAL A 113 6.66 -1.45 -20.19
CA VAL A 113 5.46 -1.02 -19.44
C VAL A 113 5.80 0.07 -18.41
N VAL A 114 6.86 -0.15 -17.64
CA VAL A 114 7.32 0.83 -16.62
C VAL A 114 7.74 2.15 -17.27
N ASN A 115 8.49 2.09 -18.38
CA ASN A 115 8.95 3.27 -19.11
C ASN A 115 7.78 4.05 -19.72
N ARG A 116 6.77 3.36 -20.27
CA ARG A 116 5.54 3.99 -20.77
C ARG A 116 4.77 4.68 -19.64
N ALA A 117 4.64 4.04 -18.49
CA ALA A 117 4.00 4.63 -17.31
C ALA A 117 4.78 5.86 -16.78
N TYR A 118 6.11 5.83 -16.83
CA TYR A 118 6.97 6.97 -16.53
C TYR A 118 6.75 8.13 -17.50
N SER A 119 6.73 7.88 -18.81
CA SER A 119 6.43 8.90 -19.83
C SER A 119 5.02 9.46 -19.69
N GLY A 120 4.07 8.69 -19.16
CA GLY A 120 2.73 9.13 -18.76
C GLY A 120 2.69 9.95 -17.47
N GLY A 121 3.84 10.29 -16.86
CA GLY A 121 3.94 11.20 -15.72
C GLY A 121 3.69 10.56 -14.34
N LEU A 122 3.70 9.23 -14.21
CA LEU A 122 3.54 8.58 -12.92
C LEU A 122 4.70 8.90 -11.96
N SER A 123 4.36 9.10 -10.68
CA SER A 123 5.35 9.36 -9.63
C SER A 123 6.26 8.16 -9.38
N LYS A 124 7.47 8.40 -8.86
CA LYS A 124 8.43 7.36 -8.46
C LYS A 124 7.79 6.28 -7.58
N LYS A 125 6.97 6.68 -6.60
CA LYS A 125 6.26 5.75 -5.71
C LYS A 125 5.29 4.84 -6.48
N THR A 126 4.51 5.39 -7.41
CA THR A 126 3.56 4.61 -8.22
C THR A 126 4.29 3.65 -9.16
N LEU A 127 5.39 4.10 -9.77
CA LEU A 127 6.25 3.26 -10.62
C LEU A 127 6.89 2.11 -9.82
N THR A 128 7.36 2.39 -8.59
CA THR A 128 7.87 1.34 -7.68
C THR A 128 6.78 0.30 -7.39
N SER A 129 5.55 0.75 -7.11
CA SER A 129 4.42 -0.16 -6.91
C SER A 129 4.11 -0.98 -8.17
N LEU A 130 4.15 -0.38 -9.35
CA LEU A 130 3.98 -1.09 -10.62
C LEU A 130 5.06 -2.16 -10.84
N CYS A 131 6.33 -1.86 -10.55
CA CYS A 131 7.41 -2.86 -10.60
C CYS A 131 7.15 -4.01 -9.63
N CYS A 132 6.68 -3.72 -8.41
CA CYS A 132 6.31 -4.74 -7.42
C CYS A 132 5.16 -5.62 -7.93
N ASP A 133 4.12 -5.02 -8.51
CA ASP A 133 2.99 -5.77 -9.08
C ASP A 133 3.47 -6.73 -10.18
N LEU A 134 4.30 -6.26 -11.11
CA LEU A 134 4.85 -7.07 -12.21
C LEU A 134 5.70 -8.23 -11.68
N ARG A 135 6.57 -7.98 -10.68
CA ARG A 135 7.36 -9.04 -10.03
C ARG A 135 6.49 -10.06 -9.32
N ASN A 136 5.45 -9.61 -8.61
CA ASN A 136 4.52 -10.49 -7.91
C ASN A 136 3.70 -11.34 -8.88
N PHE A 137 3.26 -10.77 -9.99
CA PHE A 137 2.60 -11.53 -11.06
C PHE A 137 3.53 -12.59 -11.65
N CYS A 138 4.77 -12.24 -12.01
CA CYS A 138 5.74 -13.22 -12.49
C CYS A 138 6.05 -14.30 -11.44
N LYS A 139 6.12 -13.94 -10.16
CA LYS A 139 6.25 -14.91 -9.07
C LYS A 139 5.06 -15.88 -9.01
N TRP A 140 3.85 -15.36 -9.12
CA TRP A 140 2.63 -16.18 -9.16
C TRP A 140 2.62 -17.13 -10.38
N LEU A 141 3.00 -16.65 -11.56
CA LEU A 141 3.12 -17.48 -12.76
C LEU A 141 4.13 -18.62 -12.58
N ARG A 142 5.26 -18.37 -11.92
CA ARG A 142 6.26 -19.42 -11.63
C ARG A 142 5.74 -20.44 -10.63
N LEU A 143 5.06 -20.01 -9.57
CA LEU A 143 4.47 -20.92 -8.58
C LEU A 143 3.41 -21.81 -9.20
N ASN A 144 2.68 -21.33 -10.19
CA ASN A 144 1.70 -22.09 -10.97
C ASN A 144 2.32 -22.83 -12.17
N LYS A 145 3.66 -22.83 -12.30
CA LYS A 145 4.42 -23.49 -13.39
C LYS A 145 4.04 -23.01 -14.80
N VAL A 146 3.45 -21.81 -14.92
CA VAL A 146 3.00 -21.23 -16.20
C VAL A 146 4.15 -20.53 -16.94
N SER A 147 5.14 -20.01 -16.21
CA SER A 147 6.31 -19.32 -16.75
C SER A 147 7.54 -19.56 -15.89
N THR A 148 8.73 -19.37 -16.47
CA THR A 148 10.01 -19.37 -15.74
C THR A 148 10.58 -17.96 -15.58
N LEU A 149 9.90 -16.92 -16.08
CA LEU A 149 10.38 -15.55 -16.09
C LEU A 149 10.61 -15.03 -14.67
N PHE A 150 11.84 -14.57 -14.40
CA PHE A 150 12.24 -13.92 -13.17
C PHE A 150 12.82 -12.52 -13.48
N PRO A 151 12.04 -11.44 -13.33
CA PRO A 151 12.48 -10.09 -13.70
C PRO A 151 13.39 -9.49 -12.63
N GLU A 152 14.71 -9.68 -12.74
CA GLU A 152 15.73 -9.20 -11.81
C GLU A 152 16.03 -7.72 -11.98
N SER A 153 16.21 -7.29 -13.23
CA SER A 153 16.71 -5.95 -13.58
C SER A 153 15.62 -4.89 -13.70
N LEU A 154 14.34 -5.25 -13.45
CA LEU A 154 13.23 -4.32 -13.55
C LEU A 154 13.43 -3.14 -12.59
N HIS A 155 13.47 -1.92 -13.11
CA HIS A 155 13.81 -0.73 -12.35
C HIS A 155 12.93 0.47 -12.68
N VAL A 156 12.87 1.41 -11.74
CA VAL A 156 12.23 2.71 -11.92
C VAL A 156 13.26 3.70 -12.48
N PRO A 157 12.94 4.47 -13.53
CA PRO A 157 13.84 5.49 -14.08
C PRO A 157 14.32 6.46 -13.00
N LYS A 158 15.64 6.75 -12.97
CA LYS A 158 16.27 7.61 -11.94
C LYS A 158 15.66 9.01 -11.89
N ALA A 159 15.24 9.55 -13.03
CA ALA A 159 14.61 10.87 -13.15
C ALA A 159 13.12 10.89 -12.73
N ALA A 160 12.55 9.77 -12.27
CA ALA A 160 11.17 9.74 -11.80
C ALA A 160 10.96 10.66 -10.61
N ARG A 161 9.96 11.54 -10.71
CA ARG A 161 9.68 12.58 -9.71
C ARG A 161 9.27 11.98 -8.38
N SER A 162 9.93 12.38 -7.31
CA SER A 162 9.52 12.20 -5.94
C SER A 162 9.04 13.55 -5.42
N LYS A 163 7.80 13.62 -4.91
CA LYS A 163 7.37 14.84 -4.20
C LYS A 163 7.96 14.80 -2.80
N GLU A 164 8.61 15.87 -2.41
CA GLU A 164 8.94 16.11 -1.01
C GLU A 164 7.65 16.22 -0.21
N LYS A 165 7.69 15.77 1.02
CA LYS A 165 6.54 15.86 1.92
C LYS A 165 6.65 17.14 2.70
N GLU A 166 5.64 17.98 2.55
CA GLU A 166 5.50 19.24 3.26
C GLU A 166 4.83 18.99 4.61
N ILE A 167 5.18 19.80 5.61
CA ILE A 167 4.58 19.77 6.96
C ILE A 167 4.04 21.15 7.32
N LEU A 168 3.14 21.22 8.30
CA LEU A 168 2.76 22.51 8.86
C LEU A 168 3.94 23.13 9.59
N GLN A 169 4.26 24.35 9.20
CA GLN A 169 5.29 25.15 9.86
C GLN A 169 4.73 25.83 11.15
N PRO A 170 5.57 26.28 12.07
CA PRO A 170 5.12 26.82 13.34
C PRO A 170 4.08 27.97 13.24
N LYS A 171 4.17 28.82 12.21
CA LYS A 171 3.17 29.86 11.95
C LYS A 171 1.80 29.25 11.64
N ALA A 172 1.73 28.32 10.72
CA ALA A 172 0.51 27.63 10.30
C ALA A 172 -0.11 26.84 11.46
N LEU A 173 0.73 26.21 12.29
CA LEU A 173 0.24 25.47 13.47
C LEU A 173 -0.37 26.44 14.51
N ARG A 174 0.24 27.60 14.75
CA ARG A 174 -0.37 28.63 15.62
C ARG A 174 -1.71 29.11 15.07
N THR A 175 -1.80 29.41 13.77
CA THR A 175 -3.06 29.80 13.11
C THR A 175 -4.14 28.74 13.31
N LEU A 176 -3.79 27.44 13.15
CA LEU A 176 -4.71 26.32 13.36
C LEU A 176 -5.27 26.29 14.80
N PHE A 177 -4.47 26.67 15.81
CA PHE A 177 -4.92 26.66 17.21
C PHE A 177 -5.68 27.92 17.65
N ILE A 178 -5.65 28.99 16.82
CA ILE A 178 -6.33 30.26 17.13
C ILE A 178 -7.66 30.40 16.38
N ILE A 179 -7.74 29.95 15.12
CA ILE A 179 -8.90 30.20 14.26
C ILE A 179 -9.79 28.95 14.19
N ASP A 180 -11.09 29.13 14.52
CA ASP A 180 -12.10 28.06 14.50
C ASP A 180 -12.98 28.07 13.26
N THR A 181 -12.78 29.02 12.36
CA THR A 181 -13.70 29.29 11.23
C THR A 181 -13.07 29.02 9.87
N THR A 182 -13.92 28.71 8.92
CA THR A 182 -13.59 28.55 7.50
C THR A 182 -14.51 29.42 6.63
N LEU A 183 -14.26 29.50 5.33
CA LEU A 183 -15.14 30.15 4.37
C LEU A 183 -16.08 29.12 3.72
N TRP A 184 -17.39 29.40 3.78
CA TRP A 184 -18.41 28.64 3.09
C TRP A 184 -19.36 29.58 2.33
N ARG A 185 -19.42 29.45 1.00
CA ARG A 185 -20.22 30.32 0.13
C ARG A 185 -20.00 31.83 0.40
N GLY A 186 -18.72 32.21 0.59
CA GLY A 186 -18.30 33.58 0.86
C GLY A 186 -18.54 34.09 2.28
N LYS A 187 -19.08 33.26 3.19
CA LYS A 187 -19.33 33.63 4.60
C LYS A 187 -18.37 32.88 5.53
N ARG A 188 -17.91 33.55 6.60
CA ARG A 188 -17.18 32.91 7.70
C ARG A 188 -18.16 32.09 8.54
N VAL A 189 -17.87 30.79 8.69
CA VAL A 189 -18.65 29.85 9.50
C VAL A 189 -17.71 29.00 10.34
N PRO A 190 -18.17 28.46 11.50
CA PRO A 190 -17.39 27.49 12.26
C PRO A 190 -16.98 26.30 11.36
N ASP A 191 -15.72 25.86 11.48
CA ASP A 191 -15.28 24.66 10.76
C ASP A 191 -15.65 23.42 11.57
N PRO A 192 -16.40 22.45 11.01
CA PRO A 192 -16.89 21.29 11.74
C PRO A 192 -15.78 20.35 12.23
N TYR A 193 -14.59 20.41 11.63
CA TYR A 193 -13.50 19.49 11.91
C TYR A 193 -12.23 20.14 12.46
N VAL A 194 -12.27 21.41 12.87
CA VAL A 194 -11.08 22.13 13.35
C VAL A 194 -10.40 21.39 14.52
N ASN A 195 -11.17 20.83 15.44
CA ASN A 195 -10.64 20.04 16.56
C ASN A 195 -10.00 18.73 16.07
N ALA A 196 -10.51 18.11 15.01
CA ALA A 196 -9.91 16.94 14.41
C ALA A 196 -8.54 17.25 13.76
N TYR A 197 -8.41 18.40 13.08
CA TYR A 197 -7.12 18.86 12.54
C TYR A 197 -6.11 19.12 13.65
N ARG A 198 -6.51 19.84 14.71
CA ARG A 198 -5.68 20.11 15.90
C ARG A 198 -5.21 18.83 16.55
N PHE A 199 -6.15 17.92 16.81
CA PHE A 199 -5.84 16.64 17.46
C PHE A 199 -4.89 15.80 16.61
N SER A 200 -5.12 15.71 15.31
CA SER A 200 -4.23 15.01 14.37
C SER A 200 -2.81 15.60 14.39
N ALA A 201 -2.67 16.91 14.38
CA ALA A 201 -1.38 17.61 14.35
C ALA A 201 -0.55 17.42 15.63
N VAL A 202 -1.19 17.18 16.79
CA VAL A 202 -0.50 17.03 18.08
C VAL A 202 -0.48 15.60 18.64
N THR A 203 -1.08 14.63 17.95
CA THR A 203 -1.06 13.21 18.34
C THR A 203 -0.42 12.30 17.26
N GLY A 204 -0.34 12.79 16.03
CA GLY A 204 0.16 12.02 14.92
C GLY A 204 -0.70 10.82 14.53
N LEU A 205 -1.98 10.78 14.89
CA LEU A 205 -2.92 9.76 14.44
C LEU A 205 -3.01 9.72 12.91
N ARG A 206 -3.14 8.52 12.35
CA ARG A 206 -3.46 8.39 10.92
C ARG A 206 -4.90 8.87 10.67
N PRO A 207 -5.23 9.42 9.47
CA PRO A 207 -6.60 9.86 9.20
C PRO A 207 -7.66 8.79 9.49
N GLY A 208 -7.41 7.54 9.10
CA GLY A 208 -8.34 6.45 9.41
C GLY A 208 -8.48 6.13 10.90
N GLU A 209 -7.41 6.24 11.69
CA GLU A 209 -7.44 6.08 13.15
C GLU A 209 -8.23 7.22 13.80
N LEU A 210 -8.06 8.45 13.30
CA LEU A 210 -8.80 9.62 13.76
C LEU A 210 -10.31 9.48 13.48
N ILE A 211 -10.68 9.03 12.28
CA ILE A 211 -12.08 8.79 11.88
C ILE A 211 -12.72 7.68 12.73
N GLY A 212 -11.94 6.62 13.01
CA GLY A 212 -12.42 5.48 13.81
C GLY A 212 -12.42 5.71 15.33
N LEU A 213 -11.99 6.88 15.83
CA LEU A 213 -11.88 7.14 17.26
C LEU A 213 -13.28 7.36 17.89
N ARG A 214 -13.57 6.61 18.97
CA ARG A 214 -14.82 6.69 19.71
C ARG A 214 -14.59 7.22 21.12
N TRP A 215 -15.63 7.77 21.74
CA TRP A 215 -15.54 8.30 23.10
C TRP A 215 -15.21 7.22 24.14
N GLU A 216 -15.61 5.97 23.91
CA GLU A 216 -15.24 4.82 24.75
C GLU A 216 -13.74 4.52 24.78
N ASP A 217 -13.00 4.97 23.76
CA ASP A 217 -11.55 4.78 23.65
C ASP A 217 -10.77 5.79 24.52
N ILE A 218 -11.47 6.78 25.09
CA ILE A 218 -10.87 7.86 25.90
C ILE A 218 -11.28 7.68 27.34
N GLN A 219 -10.38 7.11 28.14
CA GLN A 219 -10.62 6.80 29.56
C GLN A 219 -9.39 7.12 30.40
N GLY A 220 -9.61 7.67 31.62
CA GLY A 220 -8.54 7.90 32.59
C GLY A 220 -7.40 8.78 32.06
N GLY A 221 -7.70 9.77 31.18
CA GLY A 221 -6.68 10.63 30.60
C GLY A 221 -5.81 9.93 29.51
N GLN A 222 -6.25 8.77 29.02
CA GLN A 222 -5.57 8.01 27.97
C GLN A 222 -6.48 7.82 26.75
N VAL A 223 -5.86 7.76 25.58
CA VAL A 223 -6.50 7.37 24.33
C VAL A 223 -5.99 5.97 23.91
N ARG A 224 -6.92 5.09 23.57
CA ARG A 224 -6.64 3.75 23.04
C ARG A 224 -6.99 3.70 21.57
N VAL A 225 -6.01 3.56 20.71
CA VAL A 225 -6.22 3.39 19.26
C VAL A 225 -6.50 1.91 18.99
N ARG A 226 -7.75 1.58 18.64
CA ARG A 226 -8.20 0.19 18.47
C ARG A 226 -8.60 -0.15 17.04
N ARG A 227 -9.00 0.86 16.26
CA ARG A 227 -9.55 0.68 14.91
C ARG A 227 -9.11 1.79 13.97
N ALA A 228 -9.28 1.55 12.70
CA ALA A 228 -9.15 2.56 11.66
C ALA A 228 -10.23 2.37 10.60
N ILE A 229 -10.80 3.45 10.10
CA ILE A 229 -11.71 3.44 8.95
C ILE A 229 -10.89 3.74 7.71
N ASN A 230 -10.95 2.87 6.71
CA ASN A 230 -10.23 3.09 5.45
C ASN A 230 -10.99 4.04 4.51
N ILE A 231 -10.39 4.38 3.37
CA ILE A 231 -10.99 5.29 2.37
C ILE A 231 -12.31 4.78 1.75
N HIS A 232 -12.64 3.51 1.97
CA HIS A 232 -13.89 2.88 1.51
C HIS A 232 -14.94 2.77 2.61
N GLY A 233 -14.67 3.34 3.81
CA GLY A 233 -15.57 3.26 4.95
C GLY A 233 -15.52 1.94 5.71
N GLU A 234 -14.60 1.03 5.39
CA GLU A 234 -14.47 -0.26 6.06
C GLU A 234 -13.68 -0.11 7.37
N GLU A 235 -14.22 -0.66 8.46
CA GLU A 235 -13.51 -0.73 9.74
C GLU A 235 -12.42 -1.80 9.68
N THR A 236 -11.22 -1.47 10.11
CA THR A 236 -10.06 -2.36 10.17
C THR A 236 -9.40 -2.28 11.54
N GLN A 237 -8.79 -3.38 11.99
CA GLN A 237 -8.01 -3.38 13.24
C GLN A 237 -6.66 -2.65 13.12
N GLY A 238 -6.45 -1.94 12.00
CA GLY A 238 -5.19 -1.27 11.68
C GLY A 238 -4.26 -2.13 10.82
N LYS A 239 -3.24 -1.48 10.25
CA LYS A 239 -2.39 -2.06 9.22
C LYS A 239 -1.37 -3.08 9.77
N ASN A 240 -1.03 -3.02 11.07
CA ASN A 240 -0.03 -3.85 11.75
C ASN A 240 -0.43 -4.02 13.21
N GLU A 241 0.10 -5.03 13.91
CA GLU A 241 -0.05 -5.23 15.36
C GLU A 241 0.32 -3.98 16.18
N ASN A 242 1.30 -3.20 15.75
CA ASN A 242 1.69 -1.92 16.36
C ASN A 242 0.66 -0.78 16.14
N ALA A 243 -0.40 -1.01 15.36
CA ALA A 243 -1.48 -0.03 15.23
C ALA A 243 -2.32 0.07 16.51
N LEU A 244 -2.44 -1.06 17.24
CA LEU A 244 -3.06 -1.11 18.56
C LEU A 244 -2.10 -0.51 19.59
N ARG A 245 -2.44 0.66 20.12
CA ARG A 245 -1.60 1.38 21.08
C ARG A 245 -2.41 2.29 21.96
N SER A 246 -1.81 2.75 23.05
CA SER A 246 -2.38 3.79 23.89
C SER A 246 -1.34 4.89 24.14
N PHE A 247 -1.83 6.10 24.39
CA PHE A 247 -1.00 7.21 24.82
C PHE A 247 -1.75 8.10 25.81
N VAL A 248 -0.99 8.78 26.66
CA VAL A 248 -1.53 9.72 27.67
C VAL A 248 -1.78 11.07 27.00
N LEU A 249 -2.91 11.68 27.34
CA LEU A 249 -3.26 13.02 26.89
C LEU A 249 -2.35 14.07 27.53
N THR A 250 -1.83 14.97 26.69
CA THR A 250 -1.22 16.23 27.18
C THR A 250 -2.31 17.25 27.50
N GLY A 251 -1.97 18.32 28.22
CA GLY A 251 -2.93 19.41 28.47
C GLY A 251 -3.56 19.97 27.19
N THR A 252 -2.76 20.13 26.12
CA THR A 252 -3.24 20.59 24.80
C THR A 252 -4.24 19.60 24.19
N THR A 253 -3.94 18.32 24.17
CA THR A 253 -4.83 17.30 23.60
C THR A 253 -6.10 17.13 24.41
N ALA A 254 -6.03 17.22 25.75
CA ALA A 254 -7.18 17.20 26.64
C ALA A 254 -8.11 18.42 26.41
N GLY A 255 -7.54 19.61 26.22
CA GLY A 255 -8.31 20.81 25.87
C GLY A 255 -9.04 20.70 24.55
N VAL A 256 -8.39 20.16 23.51
CA VAL A 256 -9.05 19.90 22.21
C VAL A 256 -10.21 18.92 22.35
N LEU A 257 -10.04 17.84 23.13
CA LEU A 257 -11.11 16.87 23.36
C LEU A 257 -12.23 17.41 24.20
N ALA A 258 -11.93 18.28 25.20
CA ALA A 258 -12.97 18.96 26.00
C ALA A 258 -13.88 19.84 25.12
N ASN A 259 -13.27 20.63 24.19
CA ASN A 259 -14.04 21.42 23.23
C ASN A 259 -14.84 20.51 22.26
N GLN A 260 -14.25 19.42 21.81
CA GLN A 260 -14.94 18.46 20.94
C GLN A 260 -16.10 17.75 21.63
N ARG A 261 -16.00 17.49 22.94
CA ARG A 261 -17.03 16.84 23.73
C ARG A 261 -18.33 17.66 23.77
N LEU A 262 -18.22 18.97 23.72
CA LEU A 262 -19.40 19.86 23.65
C LEU A 262 -20.16 19.73 22.32
N LEU A 263 -19.48 19.29 21.24
CA LEU A 263 -20.06 19.15 19.91
C LEU A 263 -20.62 17.75 19.64
N THR A 264 -19.92 16.71 20.06
CA THR A 264 -20.23 15.31 19.69
C THR A 264 -20.35 14.36 20.86
N GLY A 265 -20.31 14.87 22.10
CA GLY A 265 -20.27 14.04 23.31
C GLY A 265 -21.52 13.18 23.56
N ALA A 266 -22.65 13.48 22.91
CA ALA A 266 -23.87 12.66 22.94
C ALA A 266 -23.83 11.48 21.96
N GLY A 267 -22.89 11.48 21.00
CA GLY A 267 -22.69 10.41 20.01
C GLY A 267 -21.59 9.44 20.39
N GLU A 268 -21.39 8.44 19.56
CA GLU A 268 -20.33 7.43 19.73
C GLU A 268 -18.97 7.94 19.22
N SER A 269 -18.95 8.57 18.06
CA SER A 269 -17.74 9.06 17.38
C SER A 269 -17.22 10.34 18.01
N VAL A 270 -15.89 10.46 18.17
CA VAL A 270 -15.28 11.68 18.71
C VAL A 270 -15.41 12.85 17.73
N PHE A 271 -15.09 12.67 16.46
CA PHE A 271 -15.03 13.76 15.49
C PHE A 271 -16.16 13.74 14.44
N ASP A 272 -16.98 12.70 14.42
CA ASP A 272 -18.11 12.50 13.49
C ASP A 272 -17.76 12.81 12.03
N ILE A 273 -16.61 12.29 11.58
CA ILE A 273 -16.10 12.51 10.23
C ILE A 273 -16.75 11.49 9.28
N GLN A 274 -17.56 11.98 8.34
CA GLN A 274 -18.34 11.16 7.40
C GLN A 274 -17.47 10.28 6.49
N SER A 275 -16.33 10.80 6.01
CA SER A 275 -15.38 10.07 5.17
C SER A 275 -14.03 10.77 5.12
N GLU A 276 -12.99 10.03 4.76
CA GLU A 276 -11.66 10.62 4.54
C GLU A 276 -11.68 11.68 3.43
N SER A 277 -12.53 11.49 2.41
CA SER A 277 -12.71 12.47 1.33
C SER A 277 -13.29 13.79 1.85
N THR A 278 -14.37 13.72 2.66
CA THR A 278 -14.97 14.90 3.29
C THR A 278 -13.97 15.62 4.18
N TYR A 279 -13.26 14.88 5.04
CA TYR A 279 -12.21 15.41 5.91
C TYR A 279 -11.15 16.17 5.12
N ARG A 280 -10.64 15.58 4.04
CA ARG A 280 -9.64 16.20 3.17
C ARG A 280 -10.15 17.47 2.48
N HIS A 281 -11.39 17.48 1.99
CA HIS A 281 -11.98 18.66 1.33
C HIS A 281 -12.20 19.80 2.34
N CYS A 282 -12.71 19.50 3.54
CA CYS A 282 -12.89 20.49 4.59
C CYS A 282 -11.54 21.05 5.06
N TRP A 283 -10.55 20.20 5.28
CA TRP A 283 -9.19 20.63 5.60
C TRP A 283 -8.59 21.56 4.55
N LYS A 284 -8.73 21.22 3.25
CA LYS A 284 -8.24 22.08 2.17
C LYS A 284 -8.89 23.45 2.21
N ARG A 285 -10.22 23.49 2.34
CA ARG A 285 -10.99 24.73 2.45
C ARG A 285 -10.58 25.55 3.68
N TYR A 286 -10.35 24.89 4.83
CA TYR A 286 -9.87 25.55 6.03
C TYR A 286 -8.50 26.21 5.81
N CYS A 287 -7.58 25.52 5.20
CA CYS A 287 -6.25 26.04 4.86
C CYS A 287 -6.36 27.28 3.95
N GLU A 288 -7.12 27.19 2.85
CA GLU A 288 -7.33 28.28 1.92
C GLU A 288 -8.00 29.50 2.59
N ALA A 289 -8.95 29.27 3.49
CA ALA A 289 -9.66 30.34 4.21
C ALA A 289 -8.80 31.09 5.23
N ASN A 290 -7.70 30.49 5.69
CA ASN A 290 -6.88 30.97 6.79
C ASN A 290 -5.40 31.20 6.43
N ASP A 291 -5.09 31.28 5.14
CA ASP A 291 -3.74 31.53 4.61
C ASP A 291 -2.71 30.51 5.15
N ILE A 292 -3.10 29.25 5.16
CA ILE A 292 -2.24 28.13 5.52
C ILE A 292 -1.84 27.38 4.24
N ASP A 293 -0.56 27.16 4.01
CA ASP A 293 -0.08 26.31 2.94
C ASP A 293 -0.64 24.91 3.11
N TYR A 294 -1.40 24.45 2.11
CA TYR A 294 -2.08 23.16 2.18
C TYR A 294 -1.08 22.00 2.17
N VAL A 295 -1.15 21.20 3.20
CA VAL A 295 -0.52 19.87 3.26
C VAL A 295 -1.60 18.79 3.32
N PRO A 296 -1.43 17.61 2.69
CA PRO A 296 -2.41 16.52 2.82
C PRO A 296 -2.66 16.15 4.29
N PRO A 297 -3.89 15.74 4.70
CA PRO A 297 -4.18 15.39 6.10
C PRO A 297 -3.20 14.40 6.73
N TYR A 298 -2.70 13.44 5.95
CA TYR A 298 -1.67 12.51 6.42
C TYR A 298 -0.38 13.21 6.87
N ASN A 299 -0.07 14.38 6.30
CA ASN A 299 1.12 15.13 6.65
C ASN A 299 1.01 15.86 8.00
N LEU A 300 -0.17 15.95 8.61
CA LEU A 300 -0.31 16.35 10.02
C LEU A 300 0.45 15.38 10.95
N ARG A 301 0.47 14.11 10.60
CA ARG A 301 1.31 13.12 11.31
C ARG A 301 2.81 13.36 11.08
N HIS A 302 3.23 13.76 9.88
CA HIS A 302 4.62 14.18 9.64
C HIS A 302 4.97 15.41 10.48
N THR A 303 4.04 16.36 10.61
CA THR A 303 4.18 17.53 11.48
C THR A 303 4.41 17.10 12.94
N PHE A 304 3.58 16.19 13.48
CA PHE A 304 3.76 15.65 14.83
C PHE A 304 5.13 15.01 15.03
N VAL A 305 5.56 14.12 14.12
CA VAL A 305 6.88 13.46 14.23
C VAL A 305 8.01 14.48 14.19
N SER A 306 7.88 15.54 13.38
CA SER A 306 8.87 16.61 13.30
C SER A 306 8.92 17.44 14.59
N LEU A 307 7.78 17.71 15.21
CA LEU A 307 7.72 18.36 16.54
C LEU A 307 8.32 17.47 17.64
N ALA A 308 8.10 16.16 17.57
CA ALA A 308 8.52 15.19 18.56
C ALA A 308 9.96 14.69 18.38
N LYS A 309 10.73 15.17 17.39
CA LYS A 309 12.04 14.62 17.04
C LYS A 309 13.13 14.80 18.09
N THR A 310 12.90 15.64 19.09
CA THR A 310 13.79 15.77 20.26
C THR A 310 13.62 14.65 21.27
N LEU A 311 12.53 13.88 21.17
CA LEU A 311 12.31 12.69 22.00
C LEU A 311 13.12 11.50 21.43
N PRO A 312 13.42 10.47 22.25
CA PRO A 312 14.01 9.24 21.75
C PRO A 312 13.15 8.60 20.65
N GLU A 313 13.77 8.15 19.56
CA GLU A 313 13.05 7.60 18.39
C GLU A 313 12.12 6.43 18.76
N GLY A 314 12.53 5.57 19.69
CA GLY A 314 11.71 4.47 20.20
C GLY A 314 10.40 4.95 20.85
N THR A 315 10.45 6.07 21.57
CA THR A 315 9.27 6.70 22.19
C THR A 315 8.33 7.21 21.09
N VAL A 316 8.86 7.91 20.08
CA VAL A 316 8.02 8.42 18.98
C VAL A 316 7.44 7.26 18.16
N LYS A 317 8.20 6.18 17.93
CA LYS A 317 7.70 4.95 17.30
C LYS A 317 6.48 4.39 18.02
N SER A 318 6.54 4.29 19.34
CA SER A 318 5.40 3.80 20.14
C SER A 318 4.18 4.70 20.07
N LEU A 319 4.37 6.02 20.13
CA LEU A 319 3.28 7.00 20.04
C LEU A 319 2.56 6.95 18.68
N VAL A 320 3.31 6.82 17.60
CA VAL A 320 2.73 6.81 16.26
C VAL A 320 2.39 5.41 15.73
N GLY A 321 2.78 4.33 16.40
CA GLY A 321 2.54 2.95 15.97
C GLY A 321 3.36 2.57 14.74
N HIS A 322 4.67 2.81 14.76
CA HIS A 322 5.64 2.32 13.79
C HIS A 322 6.27 1.01 14.24
N SER A 323 6.68 0.17 13.30
CA SER A 323 7.47 -1.02 13.63
C SER A 323 8.83 -0.63 14.19
N ARG A 324 9.42 -1.51 15.02
CA ARG A 324 10.76 -1.27 15.63
C ARG A 324 11.85 -1.05 14.58
N GLN A 325 11.74 -1.71 13.42
CA GLN A 325 12.72 -1.66 12.33
C GLN A 325 12.54 -0.45 11.40
N MET A 326 11.45 0.31 11.54
CA MET A 326 11.19 1.45 10.66
C MET A 326 12.06 2.63 11.07
N ASP A 327 12.74 3.25 10.10
CA ASP A 327 13.40 4.54 10.27
C ASP A 327 12.33 5.65 10.32
N THR A 328 11.91 5.99 11.54
CA THR A 328 10.84 6.98 11.75
C THR A 328 11.31 8.38 11.43
N TYR A 329 12.52 8.73 11.82
CA TYR A 329 13.03 10.08 11.62
C TYR A 329 13.46 10.31 10.17
N GLY A 330 14.13 9.37 9.53
CA GLY A 330 14.50 9.48 8.12
C GLY A 330 13.30 9.55 7.16
N VAL A 331 12.17 8.94 7.55
CA VAL A 331 10.95 8.93 6.69
C VAL A 331 9.97 10.07 7.03
N TYR A 332 9.85 10.45 8.31
CA TYR A 332 8.76 11.31 8.80
C TYR A 332 9.22 12.64 9.38
N ALA A 333 10.46 12.76 9.87
CA ALA A 333 10.96 14.01 10.39
C ALA A 333 11.42 14.95 9.26
N HIS A 334 10.99 16.18 9.32
CA HIS A 334 11.34 17.23 8.39
C HIS A 334 11.85 18.47 9.15
N LEU A 335 12.62 19.32 8.52
CA LEU A 335 13.12 20.54 9.13
C LEU A 335 11.95 21.51 9.43
N LEU A 336 11.89 21.97 10.65
CA LEU A 336 11.03 23.07 11.04
C LEU A 336 11.73 24.41 10.72
N GLN A 337 10.95 25.39 10.33
CA GLN A 337 11.47 26.74 10.10
C GLN A 337 12.07 27.31 11.39
N GLY A 338 13.29 27.82 11.32
CA GLY A 338 14.04 28.33 12.48
C GLY A 338 14.80 27.26 13.27
N GLU A 339 14.74 26.00 12.86
CA GLU A 339 15.40 24.91 13.59
C GLU A 339 16.93 24.93 13.43
N LYS A 340 17.44 25.36 12.28
CA LYS A 340 18.89 25.47 12.05
C LYS A 340 19.50 26.51 12.97
N GLU A 341 18.83 27.62 13.15
CA GLU A 341 19.23 28.71 14.04
C GLU A 341 19.21 28.27 15.50
N GLN A 342 18.15 27.57 15.93
CA GLN A 342 18.05 26.99 17.27
C GLN A 342 19.14 25.94 17.52
N THR A 343 19.44 25.10 16.52
CA THR A 343 20.51 24.10 16.62
C THR A 343 21.88 24.78 16.75
N ALA A 344 22.14 25.83 15.97
CA ALA A 344 23.38 26.60 16.06
C ALA A 344 23.53 27.27 17.44
N GLN A 345 22.47 27.89 17.95
CA GLN A 345 22.47 28.48 19.30
C GLN A 345 22.72 27.44 20.39
N PHE A 346 22.05 26.29 20.32
CA PHE A 346 22.27 25.21 21.28
C PHE A 346 23.70 24.66 21.27
N LEU A 347 24.32 24.54 20.08
CA LEU A 347 25.72 24.14 19.95
C LEU A 347 26.66 25.21 20.52
N GLU A 348 26.42 26.49 20.25
CA GLU A 348 27.17 27.58 20.78
C GLU A 348 27.14 27.59 22.33
N ASP A 349 25.94 27.45 22.92
CA ASP A 349 25.79 27.40 24.37
C ASP A 349 26.56 26.24 25.00
N LYS A 350 26.61 25.06 24.34
CA LYS A 350 27.42 23.91 24.78
C LYS A 350 28.90 24.17 24.65
N LEU A 351 29.36 24.73 23.52
CA LEU A 351 30.77 25.06 23.29
C LEU A 351 31.25 26.07 24.32
N GLN A 352 30.50 27.11 24.60
CA GLN A 352 30.84 28.12 25.62
C GLN A 352 30.98 27.50 27.01
N LYS A 353 30.11 26.51 27.37
CA LYS A 353 30.24 25.80 28.65
C LYS A 353 31.49 24.92 28.74
N VAL A 354 31.99 24.40 27.63
CA VAL A 354 33.22 23.58 27.59
C VAL A 354 34.45 24.43 27.55
N LEU A 355 34.42 25.53 26.78
CA LEU A 355 35.57 26.42 26.59
C LEU A 355 35.81 27.38 27.78
N LYS A 356 34.79 27.60 28.61
CA LYS A 356 34.93 28.41 29.86
C LYS A 356 35.39 27.59 31.06
N LYS A 357 35.59 26.27 30.88
CA LYS A 357 36.28 25.42 31.87
C LYS A 357 37.74 25.26 31.53
#